data_5ac59a736dd11e909195d93ad75188a8
#
_entry.id   5ac59a736dd11e909195d93ad75188a8
#
_cell.length_a   1.000
_cell.length_b   1.000
_cell.length_c   1.000
_cell.angle_alpha   90.00
_cell.angle_beta   90.00
_cell.angle_gamma   90.00
#
_symmetry.space_group_name_H-M   'P 1'
#
loop_
_entity.id
_entity.type
_entity.pdbx_description
1 polymer ?
#
loop_
_entity_poly.entity_id
_entity_poly.type
_entity_poly.pdbx_seq_one_letter_code
_entity_poly.pdbx_strand_id
1 'polypeptide(L)'
;MEKRPTALILGAGIMGLSTAWALLREGFSVRIIDQAIPPNPLGASVDHHRLIRHAYGAQRGYMRMVDDAYAAWDALWADLGEVLHIPTGVLALDDTAGEWVRETRAALLEEGRPHENLSAAQVAARFPYLSGDGITDAFFCEAGGVLLADRIVAALARHIRARGAMIETGRAVSIDAERAMLTLEGGATRGADVLVVAAGPWIPRLLPEVARRVTPSRQVVVRLQAPSDAWAQAPMLLDLAAEGGFYLVPPVAGTPIKIGDHSFSLMGDPDEDRTPDPREVERIMAYARRRIPGLDGFAKLGAATCFYDVEPAERFVIEPLSPRSWVMSGFSGHGFKFGAVLGQRLAAAIAQPERAAELPAWAAGNEMIPA
;
A
#
# COMPACT_ATOMS: atom_id res chain seq x y z
N MET A 1 -2.06 -22.02 34.04
CA MET A 1 -1.84 -21.54 32.64
C MET A 1 -1.86 -20.02 32.72
N GLU A 2 -0.78 -19.39 32.34
CA GLU A 2 -0.75 -17.92 32.22
C GLU A 2 -1.80 -17.48 31.17
N LYS A 3 -2.54 -16.45 31.50
CA LYS A 3 -3.55 -15.88 30.61
C LYS A 3 -2.83 -15.23 29.41
N ARG A 4 -3.11 -15.70 28.20
CA ARG A 4 -2.54 -15.09 27.00
C ARG A 4 -2.95 -13.59 26.92
N PRO A 5 -2.04 -12.68 26.59
CA PRO A 5 -2.40 -11.31 26.36
C PRO A 5 -3.38 -11.19 25.19
N THR A 6 -4.24 -10.20 25.24
CA THR A 6 -5.29 -9.98 24.26
C THR A 6 -5.01 -8.72 23.45
N ALA A 7 -5.27 -8.78 22.15
CA ALA A 7 -5.18 -7.64 21.25
C ALA A 7 -6.51 -7.42 20.49
N LEU A 8 -6.95 -6.18 20.46
CA LEU A 8 -8.06 -5.71 19.67
C LEU A 8 -7.53 -4.86 18.51
N ILE A 9 -7.94 -5.18 17.30
CA ILE A 9 -7.52 -4.44 16.09
C ILE A 9 -8.75 -3.87 15.41
N LEU A 10 -8.76 -2.59 15.13
CA LEU A 10 -9.79 -1.93 14.33
C LEU A 10 -9.29 -1.78 12.89
N GLY A 11 -9.95 -2.49 11.97
CA GLY A 11 -9.64 -2.54 10.54
C GLY A 11 -9.03 -3.88 10.13
N ALA A 12 -9.66 -4.55 9.14
CA ALA A 12 -9.20 -5.79 8.51
C ALA A 12 -8.62 -5.54 7.11
N GLY A 13 -8.01 -4.38 6.90
CA GLY A 13 -7.13 -4.11 5.78
C GLY A 13 -5.76 -4.76 5.94
N ILE A 14 -4.85 -4.53 4.99
CA ILE A 14 -3.52 -5.14 5.03
C ILE A 14 -2.75 -4.84 6.31
N MET A 15 -2.87 -3.64 6.87
CA MET A 15 -2.17 -3.24 8.10
C MET A 15 -2.70 -4.02 9.31
N GLY A 16 -4.02 -4.03 9.51
CA GLY A 16 -4.60 -4.75 10.64
C GLY A 16 -4.44 -6.27 10.55
N LEU A 17 -4.60 -6.85 9.36
CA LEU A 17 -4.42 -8.29 9.16
C LEU A 17 -2.96 -8.72 9.34
N SER A 18 -1.99 -7.96 8.83
CA SER A 18 -0.56 -8.25 9.02
C SER A 18 -0.15 -8.10 10.49
N THR A 19 -0.69 -7.10 11.19
CA THR A 19 -0.48 -6.94 12.63
C THR A 19 -1.08 -8.11 13.41
N ALA A 20 -2.28 -8.56 13.03
CA ALA A 20 -2.91 -9.74 13.63
C ALA A 20 -2.08 -11.01 13.43
N TRP A 21 -1.58 -11.24 12.22
CA TRP A 21 -0.68 -12.34 11.91
C TRP A 21 0.56 -12.32 12.79
N ALA A 22 1.21 -11.17 12.92
CA ALA A 22 2.41 -11.03 13.72
C ALA A 22 2.13 -11.20 15.23
N LEU A 23 1.05 -10.60 15.76
CA LEU A 23 0.67 -10.74 17.18
C LEU A 23 0.29 -12.17 17.55
N LEU A 24 -0.35 -12.93 16.65
CA LEU A 24 -0.59 -14.37 16.87
C LEU A 24 0.72 -15.15 17.01
N ARG A 25 1.77 -14.79 16.29
CA ARG A 25 3.11 -15.39 16.41
C ARG A 25 3.79 -15.02 17.73
N GLU A 26 3.52 -13.81 18.24
CA GLU A 26 3.95 -13.37 19.59
C GLU A 26 3.09 -13.96 20.73
N GLY A 27 2.12 -14.84 20.42
CA GLY A 27 1.32 -15.54 21.40
C GLY A 27 0.08 -14.81 21.91
N PHE A 28 -0.30 -13.70 21.30
CA PHE A 28 -1.53 -12.96 21.65
C PHE A 28 -2.79 -13.72 21.19
N SER A 29 -3.89 -13.48 21.90
CA SER A 29 -5.24 -13.75 21.43
C SER A 29 -5.75 -12.51 20.69
N VAL A 30 -6.14 -12.65 19.42
CA VAL A 30 -6.45 -11.50 18.57
C VAL A 30 -7.93 -11.45 18.20
N ARG A 31 -8.54 -10.28 18.35
CA ARG A 31 -9.84 -9.93 17.78
C ARG A 31 -9.68 -8.75 16.83
N ILE A 32 -10.27 -8.86 15.64
CA ILE A 32 -10.32 -7.77 14.66
C ILE A 32 -11.77 -7.33 14.50
N ILE A 33 -11.99 -6.03 14.36
CA ILE A 33 -13.29 -5.45 14.02
C ILE A 33 -13.13 -4.68 12.72
N ASP A 34 -14.01 -4.94 11.77
CA ASP A 34 -14.11 -4.18 10.52
C ASP A 34 -15.58 -3.99 10.18
N GLN A 35 -15.90 -2.92 9.47
CA GLN A 35 -17.27 -2.63 9.04
C GLN A 35 -17.80 -3.60 7.98
N ALA A 36 -16.93 -4.42 7.37
CA ALA A 36 -17.31 -5.47 6.43
C ALA A 36 -16.42 -6.71 6.58
N ILE A 37 -16.86 -7.82 5.97
CA ILE A 37 -16.03 -9.04 5.88
C ILE A 37 -14.84 -8.76 4.95
N PRO A 38 -13.58 -9.07 5.35
CA PRO A 38 -12.42 -8.90 4.49
C PRO A 38 -12.41 -9.94 3.33
N PRO A 39 -12.04 -9.51 2.11
CA PRO A 39 -11.63 -8.16 1.71
C PRO A 39 -12.81 -7.18 1.69
N ASN A 40 -12.70 -6.08 2.49
CA ASN A 40 -13.74 -5.06 2.53
C ASN A 40 -13.73 -4.24 1.23
N PRO A 41 -14.80 -4.22 0.42
CA PRO A 41 -14.83 -3.54 -0.88
C PRO A 41 -14.64 -2.02 -0.79
N LEU A 42 -14.84 -1.43 0.39
CA LEU A 42 -14.61 -0.01 0.64
C LEU A 42 -13.19 0.29 1.16
N GLY A 43 -12.42 -0.75 1.53
CA GLY A 43 -11.09 -0.57 2.09
C GLY A 43 -10.05 -0.17 1.05
N ALA A 44 -9.03 0.60 1.46
CA ALA A 44 -7.89 0.95 0.61
C ALA A 44 -7.02 -0.26 0.21
N SER A 45 -7.17 -1.39 0.89
CA SER A 45 -6.42 -2.62 0.61
C SER A 45 -7.04 -3.48 -0.51
N VAL A 46 -8.28 -3.19 -0.92
CA VAL A 46 -8.96 -3.90 -1.98
C VAL A 46 -8.56 -3.34 -3.34
N ASP A 47 -8.32 -4.19 -4.24
CA ASP A 47 -8.08 -4.07 -5.67
C ASP A 47 -7.36 -5.35 -6.11
N HIS A 48 -7.25 -5.59 -7.41
CA HIS A 48 -6.55 -6.77 -7.92
C HIS A 48 -5.09 -6.82 -7.51
N HIS A 49 -4.42 -5.68 -7.53
CA HIS A 49 -2.96 -5.62 -7.33
C HIS A 49 -2.47 -4.33 -6.70
N ARG A 50 -1.28 -4.43 -6.08
CA ARG A 50 -0.43 -3.36 -5.58
C ARG A 50 1.00 -3.61 -6.04
N LEU A 51 1.86 -2.63 -5.83
CA LEU A 51 3.22 -2.62 -6.34
C LEU A 51 4.22 -2.77 -5.20
N ILE A 52 5.31 -3.50 -5.45
CA ILE A 52 6.50 -3.47 -4.62
C ILE A 52 7.69 -3.04 -5.45
N ARG A 53 8.47 -2.06 -4.99
CA ARG A 53 9.58 -1.45 -5.72
C ARG A 53 10.55 -0.74 -4.79
N HIS A 54 11.83 -0.65 -5.18
CA HIS A 54 12.87 0.10 -4.48
C HIS A 54 12.94 1.59 -4.89
N ALA A 55 12.32 1.98 -5.99
CA ALA A 55 12.34 3.35 -6.49
C ALA A 55 11.57 4.31 -5.57
N TYR A 56 12.27 5.22 -4.88
CA TYR A 56 11.72 6.12 -3.85
C TYR A 56 12.30 7.55 -3.88
N GLY A 57 12.88 8.00 -5.00
CA GLY A 57 13.51 9.33 -5.06
C GLY A 57 14.60 9.47 -4.01
N ALA A 58 14.58 10.58 -3.30
CA ALA A 58 15.50 10.86 -2.19
C ALA A 58 15.14 10.11 -0.87
N GLN A 59 14.00 9.42 -0.81
CA GLN A 59 13.51 8.79 0.42
C GLN A 59 14.19 7.42 0.67
N ARG A 60 15.47 7.44 1.00
CA ARG A 60 16.30 6.23 1.18
C ARG A 60 15.82 5.31 2.29
N GLY A 61 15.22 5.86 3.35
CA GLY A 61 14.65 5.06 4.43
C GLY A 61 13.56 4.11 3.93
N TYR A 62 12.67 4.59 3.05
CA TYR A 62 11.68 3.70 2.40
C TYR A 62 12.32 2.74 1.41
N MET A 63 13.36 3.15 0.68
CA MET A 63 14.09 2.25 -0.21
C MET A 63 14.69 1.05 0.55
N ARG A 64 15.32 1.30 1.70
CA ARG A 64 15.86 0.23 2.58
C ARG A 64 14.75 -0.61 3.21
N MET A 65 13.64 0.03 3.62
CA MET A 65 12.48 -0.67 4.18
C MET A 65 11.87 -1.69 3.19
N VAL A 66 12.09 -1.53 1.87
CA VAL A 66 11.63 -2.50 0.88
C VAL A 66 12.35 -3.84 1.03
N ASP A 67 13.62 -3.89 1.45
CA ASP A 67 14.32 -5.15 1.71
C ASP A 67 13.72 -5.86 2.92
N ASP A 68 13.48 -5.11 4.00
CA ASP A 68 12.78 -5.65 5.17
C ASP A 68 11.37 -6.13 4.78
N ALA A 69 10.70 -5.42 3.86
CA ALA A 69 9.40 -5.82 3.35
C ALA A 69 9.46 -7.14 2.58
N TYR A 70 10.45 -7.34 1.70
CA TYR A 70 10.62 -8.63 1.01
C TYR A 70 10.83 -9.78 2.00
N ALA A 71 11.72 -9.60 2.98
CA ALA A 71 11.96 -10.62 4.02
C ALA A 71 10.68 -10.93 4.84
N ALA A 72 9.89 -9.91 5.15
CA ALA A 72 8.62 -10.07 5.85
C ALA A 72 7.55 -10.76 4.99
N TRP A 73 7.50 -10.44 3.69
CA TRP A 73 6.63 -11.13 2.74
C TRP A 73 7.02 -12.60 2.60
N ASP A 74 8.32 -12.93 2.49
CA ASP A 74 8.78 -14.32 2.42
C ASP A 74 8.37 -15.13 3.65
N ALA A 75 8.47 -14.53 4.84
CA ALA A 75 7.98 -15.16 6.07
C ALA A 75 6.45 -15.37 6.04
N LEU A 76 5.71 -14.42 5.48
CA LEU A 76 4.26 -14.55 5.32
C LEU A 76 3.89 -15.61 4.28
N TRP A 77 4.59 -15.68 3.14
CA TRP A 77 4.36 -16.72 2.12
C TRP A 77 4.60 -18.12 2.67
N ALA A 78 5.62 -18.28 3.50
CA ALA A 78 5.89 -19.57 4.18
C ALA A 78 4.71 -19.98 5.08
N ASP A 79 4.11 -19.03 5.81
CA ASP A 79 2.97 -19.29 6.68
C ASP A 79 1.65 -19.51 5.90
N LEU A 80 1.46 -18.81 4.78
CA LEU A 80 0.29 -19.00 3.91
C LEU A 80 0.35 -20.26 3.05
N GLY A 81 1.56 -20.75 2.74
CA GLY A 81 1.79 -21.87 1.82
C GLY A 81 1.61 -21.50 0.35
N GLU A 82 1.54 -20.20 0.03
CA GLU A 82 1.42 -19.69 -1.35
C GLU A 82 2.14 -18.35 -1.50
N VAL A 83 2.76 -18.13 -2.67
CA VAL A 83 3.41 -16.86 -3.03
C VAL A 83 2.47 -16.05 -3.91
N LEU A 84 2.10 -14.86 -3.44
CA LEU A 84 1.17 -13.94 -4.12
C LEU A 84 1.88 -12.68 -4.62
N HIS A 85 3.14 -12.81 -4.95
CA HIS A 85 3.99 -11.82 -5.62
C HIS A 85 4.36 -12.32 -7.02
N ILE A 86 4.19 -11.47 -8.02
CA ILE A 86 4.59 -11.73 -9.42
C ILE A 86 5.71 -10.77 -9.77
N PRO A 87 6.94 -11.25 -10.00
CA PRO A 87 8.06 -10.40 -10.40
C PRO A 87 7.85 -9.93 -11.84
N THR A 88 7.70 -8.64 -12.04
CA THR A 88 7.54 -8.02 -13.36
C THR A 88 8.67 -7.05 -13.69
N GLY A 89 9.48 -6.71 -12.72
CA GLY A 89 10.36 -5.55 -12.81
C GLY A 89 9.57 -4.23 -12.75
N VAL A 90 10.33 -3.14 -12.76
CA VAL A 90 9.82 -1.76 -12.72
C VAL A 90 10.57 -0.93 -13.73
N LEU A 91 9.84 -0.30 -14.66
CA LEU A 91 10.33 0.70 -15.59
C LEU A 91 9.90 2.07 -15.09
N ALA A 92 10.85 2.96 -14.85
CA ALA A 92 10.59 4.37 -14.54
C ALA A 92 11.02 5.24 -15.72
N LEU A 93 10.17 6.18 -16.10
CA LEU A 93 10.35 7.08 -17.23
C LEU A 93 10.13 8.52 -16.78
N ASP A 94 10.86 9.46 -17.42
CA ASP A 94 10.67 10.90 -17.26
C ASP A 94 10.77 11.61 -18.61
N ASP A 95 10.04 12.70 -18.79
CA ASP A 95 10.05 13.54 -19.99
C ASP A 95 10.80 14.88 -19.81
N THR A 96 11.20 15.20 -18.59
CA THR A 96 11.80 16.50 -18.23
C THR A 96 13.17 16.40 -17.58
N ALA A 97 13.79 15.20 -17.51
CA ALA A 97 14.93 14.91 -16.69
C ALA A 97 14.70 15.32 -15.20
N GLY A 98 13.53 14.95 -14.69
CA GLY A 98 13.04 15.34 -13.38
C GLY A 98 13.94 14.87 -12.23
N GLU A 99 13.81 15.56 -11.14
CA GLU A 99 14.65 15.34 -9.95
C GLU A 99 14.43 13.94 -9.38
N TRP A 100 13.18 13.44 -9.36
CA TRP A 100 12.84 12.17 -8.74
C TRP A 100 13.52 10.96 -9.42
N VAL A 101 13.55 10.89 -10.77
CA VAL A 101 14.21 9.80 -11.51
C VAL A 101 15.72 9.86 -11.27
N ARG A 102 16.31 11.04 -11.33
CA ARG A 102 17.75 11.27 -11.07
C ARG A 102 18.13 10.87 -9.65
N GLU A 103 17.37 11.31 -8.64
CA GLU A 103 17.61 10.98 -7.23
C GLU A 103 17.41 9.49 -6.94
N THR A 104 16.38 8.89 -7.49
CA THR A 104 16.15 7.45 -7.36
C THR A 104 17.35 6.67 -7.89
N ARG A 105 17.83 7.01 -9.08
CA ARG A 105 18.97 6.34 -9.70
C ARG A 105 20.25 6.51 -8.92
N ALA A 106 20.50 7.72 -8.40
CA ALA A 106 21.64 7.97 -7.52
C ALA A 106 21.56 7.13 -6.23
N ALA A 107 20.38 7.08 -5.62
CA ALA A 107 20.16 6.26 -4.43
C ALA A 107 20.30 4.75 -4.70
N LEU A 108 19.79 4.25 -5.84
CA LEU A 108 19.98 2.85 -6.24
C LEU A 108 21.45 2.49 -6.41
N LEU A 109 22.24 3.39 -7.03
CA LEU A 109 23.68 3.21 -7.22
C LEU A 109 24.43 3.19 -5.87
N GLU A 110 24.16 4.15 -4.99
CA GLU A 110 24.78 4.25 -3.67
C GLU A 110 24.45 3.06 -2.76
N GLU A 111 23.23 2.55 -2.83
CA GLU A 111 22.78 1.37 -2.09
C GLU A 111 23.18 0.04 -2.78
N GLY A 112 23.95 0.08 -3.87
CA GLY A 112 24.40 -1.09 -4.60
C GLY A 112 23.28 -1.92 -5.24
N ARG A 113 22.14 -1.28 -5.57
CA ARG A 113 20.97 -1.99 -6.12
C ARG A 113 21.04 -2.05 -7.63
N PRO A 114 20.93 -3.26 -8.23
CA PRO A 114 21.00 -3.43 -9.67
C PRO A 114 19.89 -2.64 -10.38
N HIS A 115 20.27 -1.87 -11.37
CA HIS A 115 19.36 -1.20 -12.29
C HIS A 115 20.07 -0.98 -13.63
N GLU A 116 19.30 -0.81 -14.68
CA GLU A 116 19.76 -0.56 -16.04
C GLU A 116 19.24 0.80 -16.49
N ASN A 117 20.14 1.68 -16.91
CA ASN A 117 19.76 2.94 -17.55
C ASN A 117 19.39 2.69 -18.99
N LEU A 118 18.26 3.24 -19.44
CA LEU A 118 17.74 3.05 -20.79
C LEU A 118 17.59 4.40 -21.50
N SER A 119 18.01 4.46 -22.75
CA SER A 119 17.64 5.54 -23.66
C SER A 119 16.20 5.36 -24.19
N ALA A 120 15.60 6.43 -24.70
CA ALA A 120 14.28 6.38 -25.34
C ALA A 120 14.21 5.30 -26.45
N ALA A 121 15.27 5.16 -27.25
CA ALA A 121 15.36 4.14 -28.29
C ALA A 121 15.40 2.71 -27.71
N GLN A 122 16.10 2.51 -26.61
CA GLN A 122 16.14 1.21 -25.93
C GLN A 122 14.79 0.88 -25.27
N VAL A 123 14.10 1.87 -24.70
CA VAL A 123 12.74 1.68 -24.17
C VAL A 123 11.79 1.23 -25.29
N ALA A 124 11.77 1.94 -26.43
CA ALA A 124 10.90 1.58 -27.56
C ALA A 124 11.25 0.22 -28.17
N ALA A 125 12.54 -0.14 -28.23
CA ALA A 125 12.96 -1.43 -28.75
C ALA A 125 12.61 -2.60 -27.81
N ARG A 126 12.78 -2.42 -26.49
CA ARG A 126 12.52 -3.46 -25.49
C ARG A 126 11.04 -3.60 -25.15
N PHE A 127 10.29 -2.50 -25.19
CA PHE A 127 8.87 -2.44 -24.84
C PHE A 127 8.06 -1.85 -26.01
N PRO A 128 7.85 -2.59 -27.10
CA PRO A 128 7.29 -2.06 -28.36
C PRO A 128 5.83 -1.60 -28.25
N TYR A 129 5.17 -1.85 -27.14
CA TYR A 129 3.85 -1.33 -26.79
C TYR A 129 3.91 0.04 -26.07
N LEU A 130 5.11 0.61 -25.86
CA LEU A 130 5.32 1.95 -25.32
C LEU A 130 5.96 2.84 -26.38
N SER A 131 5.53 4.13 -26.43
CA SER A 131 6.24 5.15 -27.18
C SER A 131 7.50 5.60 -26.45
N GLY A 132 8.60 5.72 -27.18
CA GLY A 132 9.81 6.36 -26.69
C GLY A 132 9.79 7.90 -26.79
N ASP A 133 8.76 8.48 -27.41
CA ASP A 133 8.69 9.91 -27.66
C ASP A 133 8.70 10.73 -26.37
N GLY A 134 9.54 11.76 -26.34
CA GLY A 134 9.66 12.68 -25.20
C GLY A 134 10.37 12.09 -23.98
N ILE A 135 10.81 10.83 -23.98
CA ILE A 135 11.59 10.28 -22.87
C ILE A 135 12.96 10.95 -22.85
N THR A 136 13.28 11.62 -21.74
CA THR A 136 14.59 12.24 -21.48
C THR A 136 15.44 11.40 -20.54
N ASP A 137 14.81 10.63 -19.66
CA ASP A 137 15.46 9.76 -18.69
C ASP A 137 14.64 8.49 -18.45
N ALA A 138 15.31 7.34 -18.27
CA ALA A 138 14.66 6.08 -17.96
C ALA A 138 15.60 5.10 -17.26
N PHE A 139 15.06 4.28 -16.37
CA PHE A 139 15.76 3.13 -15.84
C PHE A 139 14.81 1.94 -15.63
N PHE A 140 15.38 0.76 -15.66
CA PHE A 140 14.69 -0.49 -15.37
C PHE A 140 15.33 -1.18 -14.17
N CYS A 141 14.52 -1.60 -13.20
CA CYS A 141 14.90 -2.46 -12.10
C CYS A 141 14.24 -3.81 -12.27
N GLU A 142 15.01 -4.89 -12.29
CA GLU A 142 14.46 -6.25 -12.30
C GLU A 142 13.77 -6.59 -10.98
N ALA A 143 14.35 -6.11 -9.86
CA ALA A 143 13.74 -6.25 -8.54
C ALA A 143 12.52 -5.34 -8.41
N GLY A 144 11.36 -5.96 -8.24
CA GLY A 144 10.06 -5.31 -8.12
C GLY A 144 8.97 -6.10 -8.81
N GLY A 145 7.74 -5.70 -8.61
CA GLY A 145 6.62 -6.39 -9.23
C GLY A 145 5.28 -6.11 -8.60
N VAL A 146 4.40 -7.08 -8.79
CA VAL A 146 2.98 -7.00 -8.45
C VAL A 146 2.66 -7.89 -7.26
N LEU A 147 2.03 -7.33 -6.24
CA LEU A 147 1.38 -8.04 -5.14
C LEU A 147 -0.10 -8.21 -5.48
N LEU A 148 -0.62 -9.44 -5.46
CA LEU A 148 -2.02 -9.76 -5.76
C LEU A 148 -2.91 -9.41 -4.54
N ALA A 149 -3.26 -8.14 -4.41
CA ALA A 149 -3.70 -7.52 -3.17
C ALA A 149 -4.97 -8.14 -2.56
N ASP A 150 -6.03 -8.32 -3.33
CA ASP A 150 -7.28 -8.94 -2.85
C ASP A 150 -7.07 -10.40 -2.45
N ARG A 151 -6.22 -11.15 -3.19
CA ARG A 151 -5.84 -12.52 -2.85
C ARG A 151 -5.02 -12.57 -1.56
N ILE A 152 -4.09 -11.65 -1.37
CA ILE A 152 -3.28 -11.52 -0.14
C ILE A 152 -4.20 -11.26 1.06
N VAL A 153 -5.09 -10.27 0.96
CA VAL A 153 -6.01 -9.93 2.06
C VAL A 153 -6.91 -11.12 2.40
N ALA A 154 -7.45 -11.81 1.39
CA ALA A 154 -8.29 -12.99 1.57
C ALA A 154 -7.52 -14.18 2.20
N ALA A 155 -6.31 -14.47 1.70
CA ALA A 155 -5.47 -15.53 2.21
C ALA A 155 -5.05 -15.28 3.66
N LEU A 156 -4.63 -14.05 3.96
CA LEU A 156 -4.25 -13.64 5.30
C LEU A 156 -5.42 -13.70 6.29
N ALA A 157 -6.61 -13.23 5.89
CA ALA A 157 -7.82 -13.35 6.71
C ALA A 157 -8.21 -14.80 7.00
N ARG A 158 -8.07 -15.70 6.03
CA ARG A 158 -8.27 -17.14 6.23
C ARG A 158 -7.24 -17.72 7.21
N HIS A 159 -5.96 -17.39 6.99
CA HIS A 159 -4.85 -17.90 7.81
C HIS A 159 -5.00 -17.51 9.29
N ILE A 160 -5.24 -16.23 9.58
CA ILE A 160 -5.36 -15.79 10.99
C ILE A 160 -6.59 -16.39 11.68
N ARG A 161 -7.71 -16.58 10.97
CA ARG A 161 -8.89 -17.30 11.49
C ARG A 161 -8.56 -18.75 11.84
N ALA A 162 -7.83 -19.44 10.96
CA ALA A 162 -7.37 -20.81 11.22
C ALA A 162 -6.43 -20.90 12.43
N ARG A 163 -5.74 -19.79 12.76
CA ARG A 163 -4.89 -19.66 13.96
C ARG A 163 -5.65 -19.18 15.21
N GLY A 164 -6.98 -19.05 15.13
CA GLY A 164 -7.85 -18.73 16.25
C GLY A 164 -8.17 -17.23 16.44
N ALA A 165 -7.77 -16.36 15.52
CA ALA A 165 -8.23 -14.97 15.55
C ALA A 165 -9.72 -14.88 15.23
N MET A 166 -10.41 -13.97 15.90
CA MET A 166 -11.81 -13.63 15.62
C MET A 166 -11.87 -12.37 14.74
N ILE A 167 -12.68 -12.44 13.67
CA ILE A 167 -13.02 -11.26 12.86
C ILE A 167 -14.51 -11.01 13.04
N GLU A 168 -14.85 -9.86 13.63
CA GLU A 168 -16.21 -9.41 13.94
C GLU A 168 -16.56 -8.25 13.01
N THR A 169 -17.76 -8.28 12.43
CA THR A 169 -18.27 -7.16 11.64
C THR A 169 -18.91 -6.14 12.57
N GLY A 170 -18.46 -4.89 12.48
CA GLY A 170 -18.96 -3.79 13.28
C GLY A 170 -18.30 -2.46 12.90
N ARG A 171 -19.04 -1.37 13.04
CA ARG A 171 -18.56 -0.01 12.80
C ARG A 171 -18.22 0.64 14.14
N ALA A 172 -16.97 1.04 14.33
CA ALA A 172 -16.54 1.80 15.49
C ALA A 172 -16.98 3.26 15.35
N VAL A 173 -17.49 3.83 16.45
CA VAL A 173 -17.93 5.23 16.53
C VAL A 173 -17.09 6.05 17.51
N SER A 174 -16.39 5.40 18.44
CA SER A 174 -15.44 6.07 19.34
C SER A 174 -14.35 5.11 19.83
N ILE A 175 -13.24 5.69 20.26
CA ILE A 175 -12.05 5.01 20.77
C ILE A 175 -11.70 5.62 22.13
N ASP A 176 -11.47 4.76 23.12
CA ASP A 176 -10.82 5.11 24.40
C ASP A 176 -9.42 4.47 24.37
N ALA A 177 -8.44 5.25 23.95
CA ALA A 177 -7.07 4.79 23.79
C ALA A 177 -6.44 4.39 25.12
N GLU A 178 -6.72 5.11 26.20
CA GLU A 178 -6.17 4.84 27.53
C GLU A 178 -6.63 3.48 28.08
N ARG A 179 -7.86 3.09 27.76
CA ARG A 179 -8.44 1.82 28.21
C ARG A 179 -8.29 0.70 27.19
N ALA A 180 -7.70 0.96 26.03
CA ALA A 180 -7.65 0.04 24.89
C ALA A 180 -9.04 -0.50 24.53
N MET A 181 -10.02 0.40 24.39
CA MET A 181 -11.44 0.08 24.15
C MET A 181 -11.96 0.86 22.95
N LEU A 182 -12.97 0.30 22.30
CA LEU A 182 -13.77 1.00 21.30
C LEU A 182 -15.27 0.76 21.53
N THR A 183 -16.08 1.71 21.08
CA THR A 183 -17.54 1.60 21.06
C THR A 183 -18.01 1.40 19.62
N LEU A 184 -18.86 0.42 19.43
CA LEU A 184 -19.48 0.15 18.15
C LEU A 184 -20.77 0.95 17.99
N GLU A 185 -21.21 1.14 16.76
CA GLU A 185 -22.55 1.59 16.47
C GLU A 185 -23.57 0.69 17.18
N GLY A 186 -24.56 1.32 17.85
CA GLY A 186 -25.48 0.60 18.74
C GLY A 186 -25.01 0.47 20.20
N GLY A 187 -23.83 1.04 20.56
CA GLY A 187 -23.36 1.22 21.96
C GLY A 187 -22.61 0.03 22.56
N ALA A 188 -22.45 -1.08 21.84
CA ALA A 188 -21.66 -2.21 22.33
C ALA A 188 -20.17 -1.83 22.41
N THR A 189 -19.50 -2.21 23.48
CA THR A 189 -18.07 -1.94 23.67
C THR A 189 -17.23 -3.20 23.49
N ARG A 190 -15.99 -3.00 23.03
CA ARG A 190 -14.96 -4.04 22.94
C ARG A 190 -13.66 -3.50 23.51
N GLY A 191 -12.96 -4.32 24.26
CA GLY A 191 -11.68 -3.95 24.86
C GLY A 191 -10.73 -5.13 24.89
N ALA A 192 -9.44 -4.83 25.07
CA ALA A 192 -8.36 -5.80 25.18
C ALA A 192 -7.21 -5.25 26.05
N ASP A 193 -6.12 -6.02 26.20
CA ASP A 193 -4.92 -5.52 26.86
C ASP A 193 -4.23 -4.47 25.98
N VAL A 194 -4.32 -4.62 24.63
CA VAL A 194 -3.79 -3.67 23.65
C VAL A 194 -4.80 -3.41 22.53
N LEU A 195 -4.88 -2.17 22.06
CA LEU A 195 -5.67 -1.74 20.90
C LEU A 195 -4.76 -1.26 19.76
N VAL A 196 -5.02 -1.72 18.53
CA VAL A 196 -4.39 -1.19 17.32
C VAL A 196 -5.48 -0.61 16.41
N VAL A 197 -5.32 0.66 16.04
CA VAL A 197 -6.23 1.37 15.15
C VAL A 197 -5.63 1.43 13.75
N ALA A 198 -6.17 0.62 12.83
CA ALA A 198 -5.73 0.50 11.44
C ALA A 198 -6.91 0.68 10.46
N ALA A 199 -7.79 1.66 10.77
CA ALA A 199 -9.06 1.88 10.07
C ALA A 199 -8.92 2.69 8.76
N GLY A 200 -7.69 2.85 8.21
CA GLY A 200 -7.43 3.52 6.94
C GLY A 200 -8.04 4.92 6.86
N PRO A 201 -8.74 5.27 5.76
CA PRO A 201 -9.24 6.63 5.55
C PRO A 201 -10.34 7.07 6.53
N TRP A 202 -10.85 6.17 7.39
CA TRP A 202 -11.81 6.52 8.46
C TRP A 202 -11.14 7.00 9.75
N ILE A 203 -9.80 6.84 9.90
CA ILE A 203 -9.06 7.23 11.11
C ILE A 203 -9.29 8.68 11.51
N PRO A 204 -9.30 9.67 10.60
CA PRO A 204 -9.52 11.06 10.97
C PRO A 204 -10.85 11.35 11.69
N ARG A 205 -11.86 10.50 11.50
CA ARG A 205 -13.15 10.62 12.22
C ARG A 205 -13.10 10.08 13.63
N LEU A 206 -12.19 9.13 13.89
CA LEU A 206 -12.09 8.42 15.16
C LEU A 206 -11.03 9.03 16.08
N LEU A 207 -10.00 9.64 15.49
CA LEU A 207 -8.83 10.19 16.17
C LEU A 207 -8.56 11.62 15.69
N PRO A 208 -9.12 12.65 16.38
CA PRO A 208 -8.96 14.06 16.00
C PRO A 208 -7.50 14.55 15.97
N GLU A 209 -6.62 13.97 16.78
CA GLU A 209 -5.19 14.27 16.79
C GLU A 209 -4.49 13.81 15.51
N VAL A 210 -4.92 12.69 14.93
CA VAL A 210 -4.41 12.20 13.64
C VAL A 210 -5.03 12.99 12.49
N ALA A 211 -6.28 13.42 12.60
CA ALA A 211 -6.96 14.23 11.60
C ALA A 211 -6.25 15.56 11.25
N ARG A 212 -5.40 16.06 12.13
CA ARG A 212 -4.58 17.27 11.88
C ARG A 212 -3.43 17.01 10.90
N ARG A 213 -3.05 15.75 10.69
CA ARG A 213 -1.88 15.34 9.89
C ARG A 213 -2.24 14.47 8.71
N VAL A 214 -3.41 13.84 8.73
CA VAL A 214 -3.82 12.87 7.72
C VAL A 214 -5.17 13.27 7.13
N THR A 215 -5.21 13.31 5.80
CA THR A 215 -6.41 13.70 5.05
C THR A 215 -6.87 12.54 4.17
N PRO A 216 -8.16 12.16 4.17
CA PRO A 216 -8.70 11.25 3.18
C PRO A 216 -8.56 11.85 1.78
N SER A 217 -8.11 11.05 0.83
CA SER A 217 -7.90 11.48 -0.55
C SER A 217 -8.54 10.50 -1.52
N ARG A 218 -9.52 11.00 -2.28
CA ARG A 218 -10.20 10.25 -3.35
C ARG A 218 -9.21 9.96 -4.48
N GLN A 219 -9.18 8.72 -4.95
CA GLN A 219 -8.34 8.23 -6.04
C GLN A 219 -9.16 7.44 -7.03
N VAL A 220 -8.87 7.57 -8.32
CA VAL A 220 -9.51 6.78 -9.36
C VAL A 220 -8.49 5.94 -10.12
N VAL A 221 -8.86 4.73 -10.45
CA VAL A 221 -8.09 3.83 -11.32
C VAL A 221 -8.94 3.35 -12.48
N VAL A 222 -8.32 3.16 -13.64
CA VAL A 222 -8.97 2.64 -14.84
C VAL A 222 -8.46 1.22 -15.10
N ARG A 223 -9.36 0.32 -15.46
CA ARG A 223 -9.05 -1.07 -15.80
C ARG A 223 -9.33 -1.33 -17.27
N LEU A 224 -8.35 -1.93 -17.94
CA LEU A 224 -8.38 -2.19 -19.38
C LEU A 224 -8.07 -3.66 -19.65
N GLN A 225 -8.69 -4.20 -20.69
CA GLN A 225 -8.30 -5.49 -21.25
C GLN A 225 -7.02 -5.33 -22.05
N ALA A 226 -6.04 -6.17 -21.79
CA ALA A 226 -4.84 -6.21 -22.63
C ALA A 226 -5.21 -6.63 -24.07
N PRO A 227 -4.73 -5.91 -25.09
CA PRO A 227 -5.09 -6.22 -26.48
C PRO A 227 -4.34 -7.44 -27.04
N SER A 228 -3.28 -7.89 -26.38
CA SER A 228 -2.49 -9.05 -26.77
C SER A 228 -1.70 -9.63 -25.61
N ASP A 229 -1.20 -10.85 -25.76
CA ASP A 229 -0.37 -11.55 -24.78
C ASP A 229 1.00 -10.88 -24.54
N ALA A 230 1.45 -10.00 -25.44
CA ALA A 230 2.69 -9.25 -25.25
C ALA A 230 2.68 -8.42 -23.97
N TRP A 231 1.51 -7.99 -23.50
CA TRP A 231 1.35 -7.24 -22.26
C TRP A 231 1.60 -8.07 -21.00
N ALA A 232 1.54 -9.39 -21.09
CA ALA A 232 1.85 -10.28 -19.96
C ALA A 232 3.33 -10.21 -19.52
N GLN A 233 4.21 -9.72 -20.39
CA GLN A 233 5.64 -9.52 -20.13
C GLN A 233 5.97 -8.05 -19.80
N ALA A 234 4.95 -7.18 -19.70
CA ALA A 234 5.17 -5.78 -19.40
C ALA A 234 5.64 -5.60 -17.94
N PRO A 235 6.62 -4.72 -17.70
CA PRO A 235 6.96 -4.33 -16.35
C PRO A 235 5.87 -3.45 -15.76
N MET A 236 5.90 -3.30 -14.45
CA MET A 236 5.25 -2.17 -13.81
C MET A 236 5.87 -0.87 -14.34
N LEU A 237 5.02 0.08 -14.75
CA LEU A 237 5.46 1.37 -15.30
C LEU A 237 5.19 2.51 -14.32
N LEU A 238 6.19 3.37 -14.13
CA LEU A 238 6.07 4.70 -13.54
C LEU A 238 6.43 5.71 -14.64
N ASP A 239 5.45 6.37 -15.20
CA ASP A 239 5.65 7.54 -16.07
C ASP A 239 5.52 8.79 -15.21
N LEU A 240 6.63 9.49 -15.03
CA LEU A 240 6.78 10.63 -14.12
C LEU A 240 6.82 11.96 -14.87
N ALA A 241 6.16 11.99 -16.03
CA ALA A 241 6.04 13.20 -16.84
C ALA A 241 5.54 14.38 -16.00
N ALA A 242 6.14 15.56 -16.18
CA ALA A 242 5.82 16.76 -15.42
C ALA A 242 4.34 17.18 -15.57
N GLU A 243 3.80 16.99 -16.77
CA GLU A 243 2.38 17.21 -17.03
C GLU A 243 1.64 15.87 -17.14
N GLY A 244 1.13 15.38 -16.01
CA GLY A 244 0.25 14.24 -15.98
C GLY A 244 0.95 12.88 -15.99
N GLY A 245 1.78 12.64 -15.02
CA GLY A 245 2.36 11.33 -14.76
C GLY A 245 1.32 10.30 -14.37
N PHE A 246 1.58 9.04 -14.71
CA PHE A 246 0.72 7.91 -14.36
C PHE A 246 1.53 6.67 -14.01
N TYR A 247 0.90 5.73 -13.35
CA TYR A 247 1.45 4.38 -13.20
C TYR A 247 0.59 3.35 -13.93
N LEU A 248 1.24 2.30 -14.41
CA LEU A 248 0.55 1.17 -14.99
C LEU A 248 1.00 -0.12 -14.30
N VAL A 249 0.01 -0.95 -13.98
CA VAL A 249 0.22 -2.32 -13.52
C VAL A 249 -0.14 -3.27 -14.64
N PRO A 250 0.77 -4.15 -15.08
CA PRO A 250 0.52 -5.07 -16.19
C PRO A 250 -0.52 -6.13 -15.82
N PRO A 251 -1.12 -6.78 -16.84
CA PRO A 251 -2.03 -7.89 -16.63
C PRO A 251 -1.25 -9.12 -16.20
N VAL A 252 -1.39 -9.52 -14.95
CA VAL A 252 -0.72 -10.69 -14.37
C VAL A 252 -1.72 -11.61 -13.69
N ALA A 253 -1.49 -12.91 -13.74
CA ALA A 253 -2.31 -13.91 -13.04
C ALA A 253 -3.84 -13.76 -13.28
N GLY A 254 -4.22 -13.36 -14.51
CA GLY A 254 -5.63 -13.18 -14.90
C GLY A 254 -6.24 -11.82 -14.49
N THR A 255 -5.45 -10.87 -14.01
CA THR A 255 -5.92 -9.51 -13.70
C THR A 255 -5.87 -8.61 -14.95
N PRO A 256 -6.65 -7.51 -15.00
CA PRO A 256 -6.59 -6.54 -16.09
C PRO A 256 -5.35 -5.63 -15.98
N ILE A 257 -5.07 -4.89 -17.05
CA ILE A 257 -4.21 -3.70 -16.94
C ILE A 257 -4.91 -2.70 -16.00
N LYS A 258 -4.14 -2.10 -15.09
CA LYS A 258 -4.60 -1.00 -14.26
C LYS A 258 -3.75 0.24 -14.50
N ILE A 259 -4.42 1.38 -14.63
CA ILE A 259 -3.80 2.69 -14.79
C ILE A 259 -4.35 3.63 -13.71
N GLY A 260 -3.51 4.43 -13.10
CA GLY A 260 -3.88 5.51 -12.20
C GLY A 260 -2.87 6.65 -12.30
N ASP A 261 -3.26 7.85 -11.87
CA ASP A 261 -2.34 8.98 -11.82
C ASP A 261 -1.57 9.06 -10.49
N HIS A 262 -0.62 9.98 -10.42
CA HIS A 262 0.19 10.21 -9.21
C HIS A 262 -0.38 11.35 -8.33
N SER A 263 -1.49 11.97 -8.72
CA SER A 263 -2.04 13.12 -7.99
C SER A 263 -2.85 12.67 -6.77
N PHE A 264 -2.84 13.51 -5.73
CA PHE A 264 -3.75 13.39 -4.60
C PHE A 264 -4.85 14.45 -4.70
N SER A 265 -6.11 14.04 -4.58
CA SER A 265 -7.21 15.00 -4.52
C SER A 265 -7.20 15.79 -3.22
N LEU A 266 -6.66 15.20 -2.14
CA LEU A 266 -6.71 15.70 -0.75
C LEU A 266 -8.14 16.07 -0.30
N MET A 267 -9.12 15.44 -0.92
CA MET A 267 -10.54 15.66 -0.67
C MET A 267 -11.28 14.33 -0.72
N GLY A 268 -12.42 14.29 -0.06
CA GLY A 268 -13.38 13.21 -0.13
C GLY A 268 -13.70 12.61 1.22
N ASP A 269 -14.84 11.98 1.25
CA ASP A 269 -15.35 11.25 2.38
C ASP A 269 -15.32 9.75 2.05
N PRO A 270 -14.67 8.88 2.84
CA PRO A 270 -14.60 7.45 2.54
C PRO A 270 -15.96 6.75 2.47
N ASP A 271 -17.04 7.39 2.97
CA ASP A 271 -18.42 6.90 2.87
C ASP A 271 -19.23 7.55 1.74
N GLU A 272 -18.63 8.46 0.95
CA GLU A 272 -19.32 9.08 -0.19
C GLU A 272 -19.56 8.11 -1.35
N ASP A 273 -20.33 8.55 -2.34
CA ASP A 273 -20.51 7.82 -3.61
C ASP A 273 -19.15 7.60 -4.30
N ARG A 274 -18.89 6.36 -4.63
CA ARG A 274 -17.64 5.91 -5.27
C ARG A 274 -17.74 5.76 -6.77
N THR A 275 -18.82 6.23 -7.38
CA THR A 275 -18.94 6.26 -8.84
C THR A 275 -17.85 7.16 -9.41
N PRO A 276 -16.93 6.66 -10.27
CA PRO A 276 -15.91 7.49 -10.88
C PRO A 276 -16.51 8.57 -11.77
N ASP A 277 -16.06 9.83 -11.64
CA ASP A 277 -16.44 10.88 -12.59
C ASP A 277 -15.80 10.56 -13.96
N PRO A 278 -16.57 10.59 -15.06
CA PRO A 278 -16.03 10.42 -16.41
C PRO A 278 -14.85 11.34 -16.74
N ARG A 279 -14.80 12.53 -16.14
CA ARG A 279 -13.68 13.48 -16.32
C ARG A 279 -12.40 13.01 -15.64
N GLU A 280 -12.50 12.35 -14.48
CA GLU A 280 -11.34 11.73 -13.79
C GLU A 280 -10.77 10.58 -14.64
N VAL A 281 -11.67 9.75 -15.17
CA VAL A 281 -11.30 8.63 -16.07
C VAL A 281 -10.60 9.16 -17.32
N GLU A 282 -11.18 10.18 -17.97
CA GLU A 282 -10.64 10.77 -19.20
C GLU A 282 -9.28 11.43 -18.96
N ARG A 283 -9.09 12.11 -17.84
CA ARG A 283 -7.79 12.67 -17.46
C ARG A 283 -6.70 11.60 -17.39
N ILE A 284 -6.96 10.49 -16.69
CA ILE A 284 -6.01 9.37 -16.55
C ILE A 284 -5.72 8.75 -17.94
N MET A 285 -6.75 8.55 -18.76
CA MET A 285 -6.59 8.03 -20.11
C MET A 285 -5.79 8.99 -21.00
N ALA A 286 -5.99 10.30 -20.87
CA ALA A 286 -5.23 11.30 -21.63
C ALA A 286 -3.73 11.24 -21.28
N TYR A 287 -3.37 11.05 -20.02
CA TYR A 287 -1.97 10.86 -19.62
C TYR A 287 -1.36 9.60 -20.24
N ALA A 288 -2.07 8.49 -20.17
CA ALA A 288 -1.58 7.22 -20.68
C ALA A 288 -1.48 7.16 -22.22
N ARG A 289 -2.35 7.88 -22.97
CA ARG A 289 -2.29 7.92 -24.47
C ARG A 289 -0.96 8.39 -25.01
N ARG A 290 -0.28 9.28 -24.30
CA ARG A 290 1.03 9.80 -24.74
C ARG A 290 2.09 8.70 -24.77
N ARG A 291 1.95 7.72 -23.88
CA ARG A 291 2.93 6.65 -23.71
C ARG A 291 2.51 5.33 -24.33
N ILE A 292 1.22 5.08 -24.50
CA ILE A 292 0.67 3.81 -24.96
C ILE A 292 -0.01 4.00 -26.32
N PRO A 293 0.67 3.72 -27.44
CA PRO A 293 0.07 3.81 -28.77
C PRO A 293 -1.16 2.92 -28.88
N GLY A 294 -2.23 3.47 -29.46
CA GLY A 294 -3.47 2.72 -29.70
C GLY A 294 -4.32 2.46 -28.45
N LEU A 295 -4.05 3.12 -27.32
CA LEU A 295 -4.78 2.92 -26.06
C LEU A 295 -6.30 3.04 -26.19
N ASP A 296 -6.79 3.90 -27.07
CA ASP A 296 -8.24 4.08 -27.30
C ASP A 296 -8.93 2.84 -27.89
N GLY A 297 -8.16 1.93 -28.49
CA GLY A 297 -8.63 0.64 -28.97
C GLY A 297 -8.74 -0.44 -27.89
N PHE A 298 -8.27 -0.18 -26.65
CA PHE A 298 -8.35 -1.15 -25.56
C PHE A 298 -9.78 -1.20 -25.00
N ALA A 299 -10.30 -2.40 -24.80
CA ALA A 299 -11.61 -2.55 -24.16
C ALA A 299 -11.54 -2.06 -22.70
N LYS A 300 -12.37 -1.08 -22.35
CA LYS A 300 -12.50 -0.57 -20.97
C LYS A 300 -13.31 -1.56 -20.16
N LEU A 301 -12.73 -2.10 -19.10
CA LEU A 301 -13.40 -3.01 -18.16
C LEU A 301 -14.05 -2.27 -17.00
N GLY A 302 -13.81 -0.98 -16.88
CA GLY A 302 -14.39 -0.10 -15.88
C GLY A 302 -13.34 0.77 -15.17
N ALA A 303 -13.84 1.53 -14.21
CA ALA A 303 -13.02 2.32 -13.31
C ALA A 303 -13.48 2.09 -11.87
N ALA A 304 -12.63 2.40 -10.91
CA ALA A 304 -12.96 2.26 -9.50
C ALA A 304 -12.37 3.43 -8.69
N THR A 305 -13.12 3.84 -7.68
CA THR A 305 -12.70 4.84 -6.70
C THR A 305 -12.25 4.16 -5.42
N CYS A 306 -11.11 4.59 -4.89
CA CYS A 306 -10.69 4.26 -3.53
C CYS A 306 -10.28 5.53 -2.77
N PHE A 307 -10.04 5.40 -1.47
CA PHE A 307 -9.58 6.50 -0.64
C PHE A 307 -8.26 6.14 0.00
N TYR A 308 -7.28 7.05 -0.12
CA TYR A 308 -6.04 6.97 0.64
C TYR A 308 -6.16 7.80 1.92
N ASP A 309 -5.32 7.52 2.88
CA ASP A 309 -5.05 8.31 4.06
C ASP A 309 -3.71 9.03 3.83
N VAL A 310 -3.77 10.29 3.38
CA VAL A 310 -2.59 11.04 2.94
C VAL A 310 -2.03 11.90 4.06
N GLU A 311 -0.75 11.70 4.36
CA GLU A 311 0.10 12.59 5.14
C GLU A 311 0.88 13.49 4.16
N PRO A 312 1.00 14.82 4.38
CA PRO A 312 1.53 15.76 3.38
C PRO A 312 2.97 15.48 2.89
N ALA A 313 3.81 14.90 3.73
CA ALA A 313 5.18 14.49 3.36
C ALA A 313 5.27 13.00 2.98
N GLU A 314 4.13 12.34 2.82
CA GLU A 314 4.00 10.90 2.53
C GLU A 314 4.70 9.99 3.56
N ARG A 315 4.80 10.44 4.81
CA ARG A 315 5.42 9.70 5.91
C ARG A 315 4.38 8.89 6.68
N PHE A 316 4.67 7.62 6.93
CA PHE A 316 3.76 6.77 7.69
C PHE A 316 3.65 7.22 9.15
N VAL A 317 2.44 7.22 9.66
CA VAL A 317 2.10 7.54 11.04
C VAL A 317 1.84 6.23 11.77
N ILE A 318 2.87 5.67 12.42
CA ILE A 318 2.76 4.49 13.28
C ILE A 318 3.32 4.89 14.65
N GLU A 319 2.43 5.14 15.60
CA GLU A 319 2.83 5.70 16.88
C GLU A 319 1.88 5.27 18.02
N PRO A 320 2.33 5.31 19.27
CA PRO A 320 1.47 5.06 20.40
C PRO A 320 0.47 6.21 20.59
N LEU A 321 -0.79 5.88 20.83
CA LEU A 321 -1.82 6.79 21.29
C LEU A 321 -1.84 6.84 22.83
N SER A 322 -1.43 5.75 23.46
CA SER A 322 -1.28 5.56 24.89
C SER A 322 -0.33 4.39 25.16
N PRO A 323 0.04 4.08 26.40
CA PRO A 323 0.82 2.88 26.70
C PRO A 323 0.18 1.56 26.23
N ARG A 324 -1.13 1.57 25.91
CA ARG A 324 -1.90 0.39 25.52
C ARG A 324 -2.50 0.46 24.11
N SER A 325 -2.31 1.55 23.40
CA SER A 325 -2.97 1.76 22.10
C SER A 325 -2.04 2.36 21.07
N TRP A 326 -2.20 1.91 19.82
CA TRP A 326 -1.39 2.32 18.69
C TRP A 326 -2.25 2.70 17.50
N VAL A 327 -1.75 3.60 16.65
CA VAL A 327 -2.36 3.93 15.36
C VAL A 327 -1.43 3.57 14.22
N MET A 328 -2.02 3.16 13.10
CA MET A 328 -1.35 2.93 11.81
C MET A 328 -2.12 3.69 10.73
N SER A 329 -1.54 4.78 10.21
CA SER A 329 -2.17 5.71 9.26
C SER A 329 -1.14 6.42 8.39
N GLY A 330 -1.57 7.35 7.53
CA GLY A 330 -0.71 8.20 6.72
C GLY A 330 0.01 7.46 5.59
N PHE A 331 -0.58 6.39 5.07
CA PHE A 331 0.11 5.52 4.10
C PHE A 331 0.22 6.10 2.68
N SER A 332 -0.48 7.19 2.39
CA SER A 332 -0.31 8.02 1.18
C SER A 332 -0.24 7.21 -0.13
N GLY A 333 -1.04 6.12 -0.22
CA GLY A 333 -1.11 5.26 -1.40
C GLY A 333 0.07 4.31 -1.64
N HIS A 334 1.12 4.32 -0.80
CA HIS A 334 2.27 3.44 -0.99
C HIS A 334 2.53 2.45 0.15
N GLY A 335 1.64 2.34 1.14
CA GLY A 335 1.80 1.51 2.32
C GLY A 335 1.66 0.00 2.09
N PHE A 336 0.82 -0.46 1.16
CA PHE A 336 0.47 -1.88 1.03
C PHE A 336 1.69 -2.81 0.99
N LYS A 337 2.72 -2.47 0.21
CA LYS A 337 3.95 -3.26 0.07
C LYS A 337 4.71 -3.46 1.38
N PHE A 338 4.49 -2.59 2.36
CA PHE A 338 5.10 -2.65 3.67
C PHE A 338 4.21 -3.34 4.73
N GLY A 339 3.00 -3.78 4.37
CA GLY A 339 2.03 -4.32 5.33
C GLY A 339 2.62 -5.41 6.22
N ALA A 340 3.29 -6.40 5.64
CA ALA A 340 3.89 -7.50 6.39
C ALA A 340 4.96 -7.02 7.39
N VAL A 341 5.91 -6.19 6.97
CA VAL A 341 7.00 -5.70 7.83
C VAL A 341 6.49 -4.73 8.90
N LEU A 342 5.54 -3.84 8.55
CA LEU A 342 4.95 -2.92 9.51
C LEU A 342 4.17 -3.67 10.60
N GLY A 343 3.42 -4.70 10.20
CA GLY A 343 2.75 -5.58 11.15
C GLY A 343 3.71 -6.29 12.10
N GLN A 344 4.82 -6.83 11.59
CA GLN A 344 5.86 -7.47 12.41
C GLN A 344 6.53 -6.48 13.37
N ARG A 345 6.92 -5.30 12.89
CA ARG A 345 7.59 -4.28 13.72
C ARG A 345 6.67 -3.76 14.82
N LEU A 346 5.40 -3.52 14.50
CA LEU A 346 4.42 -3.10 15.52
C LEU A 346 4.15 -4.21 16.54
N ALA A 347 3.98 -5.46 16.11
CA ALA A 347 3.79 -6.57 17.04
C ALA A 347 5.01 -6.76 17.97
N ALA A 348 6.22 -6.62 17.43
CA ALA A 348 7.45 -6.66 18.23
C ALA A 348 7.51 -5.49 19.24
N ALA A 349 7.12 -4.27 18.85
CA ALA A 349 7.07 -3.12 19.74
C ALA A 349 6.01 -3.26 20.86
N ILE A 350 4.90 -3.93 20.56
CA ILE A 350 3.86 -4.25 21.55
C ILE A 350 4.34 -5.35 22.53
N ALA A 351 5.01 -6.38 22.03
CA ALA A 351 5.50 -7.48 22.87
C ALA A 351 6.76 -7.11 23.68
N GLN A 352 7.55 -6.15 23.16
CA GLN A 352 8.84 -5.73 23.73
C GLN A 352 8.87 -4.18 23.76
N PRO A 353 8.38 -3.54 24.86
CA PRO A 353 8.22 -2.08 24.94
C PRO A 353 9.51 -1.29 24.68
N GLU A 354 10.68 -1.84 24.90
CA GLU A 354 11.97 -1.23 24.58
C GLU A 354 12.16 -0.95 23.10
N ARG A 355 11.47 -1.66 22.21
CA ARG A 355 11.47 -1.44 20.76
C ARG A 355 10.47 -0.38 20.30
N ALA A 356 9.60 0.06 21.19
CA ALA A 356 8.51 0.98 20.85
C ALA A 356 9.02 2.38 20.45
N ALA A 357 10.10 2.85 21.09
CA ALA A 357 10.59 4.22 20.92
C ALA A 357 11.11 4.51 19.48
N GLU A 358 11.68 3.52 18.80
CA GLU A 358 12.28 3.70 17.48
C GLU A 358 11.26 3.55 16.34
N LEU A 359 10.16 2.85 16.59
CA LEU A 359 9.19 2.46 15.57
C LEU A 359 8.60 3.67 14.81
N PRO A 360 8.19 4.79 15.44
CA PRO A 360 7.61 5.92 14.71
C PRO A 360 8.59 6.56 13.72
N ALA A 361 9.83 6.75 14.12
CA ALA A 361 10.87 7.35 13.25
C ALA A 361 11.22 6.41 12.09
N TRP A 362 11.40 5.13 12.36
CA TRP A 362 11.68 4.13 11.32
C TRP A 362 10.50 4.00 10.33
N ALA A 363 9.27 3.92 10.82
CA ALA A 363 8.07 3.82 9.99
C ALA A 363 7.88 5.05 9.09
N ALA A 364 8.25 6.24 9.57
CA ALA A 364 8.25 7.47 8.79
C ALA A 364 9.35 7.54 7.71
N GLY A 365 10.14 6.46 7.54
CA GLY A 365 11.23 6.41 6.56
C GLY A 365 12.44 7.26 6.95
N ASN A 366 12.57 7.65 8.22
CA ASN A 366 13.75 8.34 8.70
C ASN A 366 14.96 7.39 8.64
N GLU A 367 16.10 7.92 8.21
CA GLU A 367 17.36 7.17 8.26
C GLU A 367 17.72 6.97 9.74
N MET A 368 17.69 5.70 10.18
CA MET A 368 18.26 5.36 11.46
C MET A 368 19.78 5.52 11.33
N ILE A 369 20.36 6.48 12.04
CA ILE A 369 21.81 6.56 12.20
C ILE A 369 22.17 5.35 13.08
N PRO A 370 23.01 4.42 12.60
CA PRO A 370 23.50 3.34 13.47
C PRO A 370 24.16 3.97 14.70
N ALA A 371 23.75 3.55 15.89
CA ALA A 371 24.33 3.98 17.14
C ALA A 371 25.81 3.54 17.26
#